data_db861ebfccbdec68f03253c33050b1f0
#
_entry.id   db861ebfccbdec68f03253c33050b1f0
#
_cell.length_a   1.000
_cell.length_b   1.000
_cell.length_c   1.000
_cell.angle_alpha   90.00
_cell.angle_beta   90.00
_cell.angle_gamma   90.00
#
_symmetry.space_group_name_H-M   'P 1'
#
loop_
_entity.id
_entity.type
_entity.pdbx_description
1 polymer ?
#
loop_
_entity_poly.entity_id
_entity_poly.type
_entity_poly.pdbx_seq_one_letter_code
_entity_poly.pdbx_strand_id
1 'polypeptide(L)'
;LAGQQVLLLGAGGAGRVAALKMAAEGVAKLYLVNRTVTKADQLAREIDERFPQTKATVGYPEKTADKIDLVLNATSLGLKPDDKLPLDESQFSLAKVPAVFDMVYQPPATPLLAKAANIGCRTANGLSMLLWQGAKAFEIWTGQAAPIDVMRTALKSHIYSDE
;
A
#
# COMPACT_ATOMS: atom_id res chain seq x y z
N LEU A 1 -11.64 -3.32 -5.41
CA LEU A 1 -10.35 -3.50 -6.11
C LEU A 1 -10.45 -4.48 -7.29
N ALA A 2 -11.57 -5.21 -7.43
CA ALA A 2 -11.74 -6.17 -8.53
C ALA A 2 -11.50 -5.53 -9.90
N GLY A 3 -10.75 -6.21 -10.77
CA GLY A 3 -10.42 -5.77 -12.11
C GLY A 3 -9.34 -4.67 -12.19
N GLN A 4 -8.87 -4.12 -11.08
CA GLN A 4 -7.87 -3.06 -11.07
C GLN A 4 -6.44 -3.59 -11.27
N GLN A 5 -5.54 -2.69 -11.68
CA GLN A 5 -4.10 -2.94 -11.79
C GLN A 5 -3.36 -2.14 -10.72
N VAL A 6 -2.55 -2.81 -9.93
CA VAL A 6 -1.88 -2.22 -8.77
C VAL A 6 -0.37 -2.38 -8.87
N LEU A 7 0.36 -1.30 -8.62
CA LEU A 7 1.81 -1.32 -8.39
C LEU A 7 2.06 -1.36 -6.88
N LEU A 8 2.61 -2.46 -6.39
CA LEU A 8 2.99 -2.66 -5.01
C LEU A 8 4.50 -2.49 -4.83
N LEU A 9 4.87 -1.54 -4.01
CA LEU A 9 6.25 -1.27 -3.62
C LEU A 9 6.51 -1.94 -2.27
N GLY A 10 7.34 -2.98 -2.27
CA GLY A 10 7.68 -3.77 -1.09
C GLY A 10 6.98 -5.13 -1.02
N ALA A 11 7.79 -6.19 -0.91
CA ALA A 11 7.35 -7.58 -0.71
C ALA A 11 7.81 -8.12 0.67
N GLY A 12 7.83 -7.24 1.67
CA GLY A 12 8.01 -7.61 3.08
C GLY A 12 6.72 -8.16 3.69
N GLY A 13 6.68 -8.33 5.01
CA GLY A 13 5.50 -8.87 5.71
C GLY A 13 4.21 -8.14 5.37
N ALA A 14 4.19 -6.80 5.51
CA ALA A 14 3.02 -5.98 5.18
C ALA A 14 2.65 -6.04 3.68
N GLY A 15 3.66 -5.95 2.80
CA GLY A 15 3.44 -6.04 1.35
C GLY A 15 2.89 -7.40 0.92
N ARG A 16 3.40 -8.50 1.51
CA ARG A 16 2.88 -9.82 1.25
C ARG A 16 1.40 -9.96 1.65
N VAL A 17 1.04 -9.51 2.86
CA VAL A 17 -0.36 -9.54 3.32
C VAL A 17 -1.26 -8.72 2.40
N ALA A 18 -0.83 -7.51 2.02
CA ALA A 18 -1.58 -6.66 1.10
C ALA A 18 -1.77 -7.31 -0.28
N ALA A 19 -0.69 -7.87 -0.85
CA ALA A 19 -0.75 -8.52 -2.17
C ALA A 19 -1.72 -9.71 -2.18
N LEU A 20 -1.63 -10.59 -1.19
CA LEU A 20 -2.52 -11.75 -1.08
C LEU A 20 -3.98 -11.32 -0.86
N LYS A 21 -4.22 -10.30 -0.05
CA LYS A 21 -5.57 -9.76 0.16
C LYS A 21 -6.12 -9.13 -1.12
N MET A 22 -5.33 -8.34 -1.84
CA MET A 22 -5.74 -7.75 -3.12
C MET A 22 -6.04 -8.82 -4.18
N ALA A 23 -5.23 -9.86 -4.26
CA ALA A 23 -5.48 -10.99 -5.15
C ALA A 23 -6.78 -11.72 -4.80
N ALA A 24 -7.03 -11.97 -3.52
CA ALA A 24 -8.28 -12.56 -3.04
C ALA A 24 -9.51 -11.69 -3.35
N GLU A 25 -9.35 -10.37 -3.42
CA GLU A 25 -10.40 -9.39 -3.81
C GLU A 25 -10.53 -9.21 -5.33
N GLY A 26 -9.82 -10.01 -6.13
CA GLY A 26 -9.96 -10.03 -7.58
C GLY A 26 -9.24 -8.90 -8.33
N VAL A 27 -8.15 -8.37 -7.79
CA VAL A 27 -7.26 -7.47 -8.55
C VAL A 27 -6.79 -8.19 -9.81
N ALA A 28 -6.88 -7.53 -10.98
CA ALA A 28 -6.54 -8.16 -12.24
C ALA A 28 -5.02 -8.35 -12.42
N LYS A 29 -4.24 -7.31 -12.05
CA LYS A 29 -2.78 -7.35 -12.16
C LYS A 29 -2.11 -6.75 -10.92
N LEU A 30 -1.07 -7.41 -10.44
CA LEU A 30 -0.18 -6.94 -9.38
C LEU A 30 1.25 -6.84 -9.93
N TYR A 31 1.79 -5.63 -9.98
CA TYR A 31 3.20 -5.38 -10.25
C TYR A 31 3.93 -5.30 -8.92
N LEU A 32 4.92 -6.18 -8.71
CA LEU A 32 5.62 -6.34 -7.43
C LEU A 32 7.05 -5.80 -7.55
N VAL A 33 7.30 -4.67 -6.94
CA VAL A 33 8.64 -4.07 -6.89
C VAL A 33 9.23 -4.23 -5.51
N ASN A 34 10.39 -4.86 -5.40
CA ASN A 34 11.08 -5.04 -4.14
C ASN A 34 12.60 -5.00 -4.31
N ARG A 35 13.32 -4.40 -3.35
CA ARG A 35 14.78 -4.36 -3.36
C ARG A 35 15.41 -5.75 -3.49
N THR A 36 14.86 -6.73 -2.79
CA THR A 36 15.26 -8.15 -2.91
C THR A 36 14.32 -8.83 -3.88
N VAL A 37 14.75 -8.98 -5.14
CA VAL A 37 13.92 -9.51 -6.25
C VAL A 37 13.36 -10.89 -5.92
N THR A 38 14.15 -11.77 -5.32
CA THR A 38 13.72 -13.12 -4.94
C THR A 38 12.48 -13.16 -4.04
N LYS A 39 12.27 -12.13 -3.17
CA LYS A 39 11.05 -12.04 -2.36
C LYS A 39 9.82 -11.69 -3.21
N ALA A 40 9.99 -10.85 -4.21
CA ALA A 40 8.93 -10.53 -5.15
C ALA A 40 8.58 -11.73 -6.03
N ASP A 41 9.59 -12.49 -6.49
CA ASP A 41 9.39 -13.73 -7.26
C ASP A 41 8.63 -14.79 -6.47
N GLN A 42 9.00 -15.00 -5.21
CA GLN A 42 8.30 -15.94 -4.34
C GLN A 42 6.84 -15.54 -4.13
N LEU A 43 6.59 -14.25 -3.91
CA LEU A 43 5.25 -13.72 -3.74
C LEU A 43 4.42 -13.83 -5.03
N ALA A 44 5.02 -13.56 -6.19
CA ALA A 44 4.36 -13.72 -7.48
C ALA A 44 3.90 -15.17 -7.70
N ARG A 45 4.77 -16.14 -7.47
CA ARG A 45 4.44 -17.57 -7.56
C ARG A 45 3.31 -17.96 -6.61
N GLU A 46 3.36 -17.51 -5.36
CA GLU A 46 2.31 -17.78 -4.38
C GLU A 46 0.96 -17.21 -4.84
N ILE A 47 0.95 -16.02 -5.46
CA ILE A 47 -0.26 -15.41 -6.00
C ILE A 47 -0.78 -16.24 -7.18
N ASP A 48 0.07 -16.57 -8.14
CA ASP A 48 -0.32 -17.32 -9.33
C ASP A 48 -0.90 -18.71 -8.97
N GLU A 49 -0.33 -19.37 -7.95
CA GLU A 49 -0.82 -20.67 -7.47
C GLU A 49 -2.17 -20.58 -6.76
N ARG A 50 -2.37 -19.55 -5.92
CA ARG A 50 -3.56 -19.42 -5.05
C ARG A 50 -4.70 -18.63 -5.65
N PHE A 51 -4.40 -17.72 -6.57
CA PHE A 51 -5.33 -16.75 -7.13
C PHE A 51 -5.16 -16.64 -8.65
N PRO A 52 -5.50 -17.68 -9.44
CA PRO A 52 -5.24 -17.74 -10.88
C PRO A 52 -5.93 -16.63 -11.69
N GLN A 53 -6.90 -15.93 -11.10
CA GLN A 53 -7.55 -14.75 -11.70
C GLN A 53 -6.71 -13.47 -11.61
N THR A 54 -5.66 -13.44 -10.78
CA THR A 54 -4.76 -12.29 -10.60
C THR A 54 -3.42 -12.58 -11.25
N LYS A 55 -3.02 -11.78 -12.22
CA LYS A 55 -1.68 -11.87 -12.82
C LYS A 55 -0.66 -11.13 -11.97
N ALA A 56 0.30 -11.83 -11.36
CA ALA A 56 1.42 -11.21 -10.68
C ALA A 56 2.63 -11.07 -11.62
N THR A 57 3.29 -9.92 -11.60
CA THR A 57 4.48 -9.62 -12.41
C THR A 57 5.52 -8.94 -11.53
N VAL A 58 6.76 -9.40 -11.58
CA VAL A 58 7.87 -8.79 -10.85
C VAL A 58 8.47 -7.64 -11.65
N GLY A 59 8.64 -6.50 -11.01
CA GLY A 59 9.14 -5.27 -11.62
C GLY A 59 8.06 -4.22 -11.89
N TYR A 60 8.49 -3.13 -12.52
CA TYR A 60 7.58 -2.07 -12.94
C TYR A 60 6.79 -2.46 -14.19
N PRO A 61 5.57 -1.88 -14.41
CA PRO A 61 4.84 -2.04 -15.66
C PRO A 61 5.63 -1.44 -16.82
N GLU A 62 5.47 -1.98 -18.02
CA GLU A 62 6.04 -1.40 -19.22
C GLU A 62 5.44 -0.01 -19.48
N LYS A 63 6.30 0.96 -19.88
CA LYS A 63 5.93 2.38 -20.02
C LYS A 63 4.73 2.65 -20.95
N THR A 64 4.40 1.72 -21.84
CA THR A 64 3.40 1.91 -22.90
C THR A 64 2.11 1.11 -22.70
N ALA A 65 2.09 0.11 -21.82
CA ALA A 65 1.08 -0.94 -21.90
C ALA A 65 -0.03 -0.87 -20.85
N ASP A 66 0.24 -0.43 -19.60
CA ASP A 66 -0.71 -0.65 -18.52
C ASP A 66 -1.07 0.61 -17.76
N LYS A 67 -2.39 0.80 -17.61
CA LYS A 67 -2.95 1.83 -16.73
C LYS A 67 -2.90 1.33 -15.28
N ILE A 68 -2.05 1.92 -14.46
CA ILE A 68 -2.05 1.63 -13.01
C ILE A 68 -3.17 2.43 -12.32
N ASP A 69 -4.04 1.74 -11.61
CA ASP A 69 -5.16 2.34 -10.88
C ASP A 69 -4.77 2.73 -9.45
N LEU A 70 -3.79 2.04 -8.86
CA LEU A 70 -3.31 2.30 -7.51
C LEU A 70 -1.80 2.03 -7.41
N VAL A 71 -1.06 2.94 -6.81
CA VAL A 71 0.29 2.67 -6.26
C VAL A 71 0.18 2.51 -4.76
N LEU A 72 0.72 1.40 -4.23
CA LEU A 72 0.72 1.10 -2.81
C LEU A 72 2.16 0.95 -2.30
N ASN A 73 2.56 1.79 -1.34
CA ASN A 73 3.84 1.65 -0.65
C ASN A 73 3.67 0.79 0.60
N ALA A 74 4.36 -0.34 0.64
CA ALA A 74 4.48 -1.23 1.80
C ALA A 74 5.94 -1.43 2.22
N THR A 75 6.81 -0.47 1.86
CA THR A 75 8.20 -0.39 2.33
C THR A 75 8.29 0.44 3.61
N SER A 76 9.46 0.49 4.21
CA SER A 76 9.77 1.40 5.31
C SER A 76 10.25 2.79 4.84
N LEU A 77 10.38 3.01 3.52
CA LEU A 77 10.81 4.31 2.99
C LEU A 77 9.69 5.33 3.14
N GLY A 78 10.03 6.48 3.71
CA GLY A 78 9.09 7.53 4.10
C GLY A 78 8.88 7.66 5.60
N LEU A 79 9.46 6.75 6.43
CA LEU A 79 9.46 6.87 7.89
C LEU A 79 10.41 7.96 8.38
N LYS A 80 11.47 8.25 7.63
CA LYS A 80 12.47 9.26 7.97
C LYS A 80 12.42 10.41 6.97
N PRO A 81 12.70 11.66 7.41
CA PRO A 81 12.71 12.83 6.53
C PRO A 81 13.66 12.69 5.32
N ASP A 82 14.78 12.00 5.51
CA ASP A 82 15.83 11.83 4.48
C ASP A 82 15.63 10.56 3.64
N ASP A 83 14.55 9.83 3.83
CA ASP A 83 14.28 8.63 3.04
C ASP A 83 14.06 9.00 1.57
N LYS A 84 14.67 8.18 0.70
CA LYS A 84 14.42 8.27 -0.75
C LYS A 84 12.98 7.86 -1.05
N LEU A 85 12.46 8.33 -2.18
CA LEU A 85 11.19 7.81 -2.68
C LEU A 85 11.27 6.29 -2.83
N PRO A 86 10.21 5.56 -2.44
CA PRO A 86 10.13 4.11 -2.66
C PRO A 86 9.95 3.74 -4.13
N LEU A 87 9.81 4.75 -5.00
CA LEU A 87 9.54 4.64 -6.41
C LEU A 87 10.77 5.06 -7.23
N ASP A 88 11.16 4.26 -8.22
CA ASP A 88 12.16 4.63 -9.22
C ASP A 88 11.50 5.40 -10.37
N GLU A 89 11.68 6.72 -10.39
CA GLU A 89 11.07 7.61 -11.37
C GLU A 89 11.63 7.46 -12.79
N SER A 90 12.79 6.84 -12.95
CA SER A 90 13.32 6.50 -14.27
C SER A 90 12.53 5.37 -14.94
N GLN A 91 11.90 4.52 -14.14
CA GLN A 91 11.14 3.36 -14.60
C GLN A 91 9.63 3.61 -14.62
N PHE A 92 9.10 4.42 -13.67
CA PHE A 92 7.66 4.62 -13.56
C PHE A 92 7.31 6.06 -13.15
N SER A 93 6.24 6.62 -13.74
CA SER A 93 5.72 7.95 -13.44
C SER A 93 4.33 7.89 -12.81
N LEU A 94 4.11 8.69 -11.77
CA LEU A 94 2.79 8.83 -11.14
C LEU A 94 1.80 9.70 -11.94
N ALA A 95 2.21 10.35 -13.01
CA ALA A 95 1.42 11.37 -13.72
C ALA A 95 0.04 10.92 -14.23
N LYS A 96 -0.19 9.61 -14.36
CA LYS A 96 -1.47 9.03 -14.80
C LYS A 96 -2.11 8.12 -13.77
N VAL A 97 -1.58 8.11 -12.55
CA VAL A 97 -2.08 7.26 -11.47
C VAL A 97 -3.19 7.99 -10.72
N PRO A 98 -4.41 7.44 -10.64
CA PRO A 98 -5.50 8.14 -9.97
C PRO A 98 -5.39 8.12 -8.44
N ALA A 99 -4.68 7.14 -7.86
CA ALA A 99 -4.60 7.00 -6.41
C ALA A 99 -3.25 6.44 -5.94
N VAL A 100 -2.76 6.96 -4.81
CA VAL A 100 -1.56 6.47 -4.11
C VAL A 100 -1.89 6.24 -2.65
N PHE A 101 -1.58 5.05 -2.16
CA PHE A 101 -1.71 4.67 -0.76
C PHE A 101 -0.33 4.37 -0.17
N ASP A 102 -0.03 4.96 0.97
CA ASP A 102 1.20 4.66 1.72
C ASP A 102 0.84 3.99 3.05
N MET A 103 1.38 2.82 3.33
CA MET A 103 1.17 2.16 4.62
C MET A 103 1.84 2.89 5.78
N VAL A 104 2.82 3.75 5.51
CA VAL A 104 3.39 4.68 6.49
C VAL A 104 2.31 5.70 6.86
N TYR A 105 2.17 5.99 8.15
CA TYR A 105 1.19 6.94 8.68
C TYR A 105 1.84 8.06 9.51
N GLN A 106 3.11 7.92 9.84
CA GLN A 106 3.92 8.93 10.52
C GLN A 106 5.28 9.04 9.81
N PRO A 107 5.53 10.19 9.16
CA PRO A 107 4.72 11.41 9.11
C PRO A 107 3.39 11.23 8.35
N PRO A 108 2.39 12.12 8.57
CA PRO A 108 1.08 12.02 7.89
C PRO A 108 1.16 12.18 6.37
N ALA A 109 2.11 12.99 5.90
CA ALA A 109 2.42 13.21 4.49
C ALA A 109 3.86 12.75 4.21
N THR A 110 4.02 11.51 3.75
CA THR A 110 5.33 11.01 3.30
C THR A 110 5.78 11.71 2.01
N PRO A 111 7.08 11.69 1.66
CA PRO A 111 7.56 12.24 0.37
C PRO A 111 6.80 11.68 -0.83
N LEU A 112 6.42 10.41 -0.80
CA LEU A 112 5.60 9.79 -1.85
C LEU A 112 4.21 10.41 -1.94
N LEU A 113 3.51 10.56 -0.80
CA LEU A 113 2.16 11.14 -0.77
C LEU A 113 2.17 12.62 -1.14
N ALA A 114 3.15 13.40 -0.66
CA ALA A 114 3.31 14.80 -1.01
C ALA A 114 3.51 14.97 -2.53
N LYS A 115 4.39 14.16 -3.13
CA LYS A 115 4.59 14.16 -4.57
C LYS A 115 3.33 13.78 -5.34
N ALA A 116 2.63 12.74 -4.92
CA ALA A 116 1.39 12.28 -5.54
C ALA A 116 0.29 13.36 -5.49
N ALA A 117 0.12 14.01 -4.33
CA ALA A 117 -0.84 15.10 -4.17
C ALA A 117 -0.54 16.29 -5.09
N ASN A 118 0.74 16.68 -5.22
CA ASN A 118 1.17 17.79 -6.07
C ASN A 118 0.86 17.59 -7.56
N ILE A 119 0.72 16.34 -8.01
CA ILE A 119 0.36 16.01 -9.39
C ILE A 119 -1.10 15.58 -9.55
N GLY A 120 -1.92 15.74 -8.50
CA GLY A 120 -3.37 15.54 -8.56
C GLY A 120 -3.85 14.10 -8.29
N CYS A 121 -3.00 13.20 -7.79
CA CYS A 121 -3.44 11.89 -7.34
C CYS A 121 -4.27 12.00 -6.05
N ARG A 122 -5.26 11.15 -5.88
CA ARG A 122 -5.87 10.94 -4.56
C ARG A 122 -4.89 10.21 -3.66
N THR A 123 -4.72 10.68 -2.43
CA THR A 123 -3.75 10.12 -1.50
C THR A 123 -4.40 9.66 -0.20
N ALA A 124 -3.88 8.60 0.39
CA ALA A 124 -4.22 8.18 1.74
C ALA A 124 -3.00 7.50 2.39
N ASN A 125 -2.90 7.63 3.71
CA ASN A 125 -1.86 6.99 4.52
C ASN A 125 -2.40 5.81 5.35
N GLY A 126 -1.50 5.10 6.03
CA GLY A 126 -1.80 3.89 6.79
C GLY A 126 -2.58 4.09 8.10
N LEU A 127 -2.93 5.32 8.50
CA LEU A 127 -3.60 5.57 9.79
C LEU A 127 -4.93 4.83 9.91
N SER A 128 -5.72 4.82 8.84
CA SER A 128 -6.99 4.08 8.82
C SER A 128 -6.77 2.57 8.90
N MET A 129 -5.71 2.05 8.29
CA MET A 129 -5.35 0.63 8.42
C MET A 129 -5.00 0.28 9.86
N LEU A 130 -4.22 1.13 10.54
CA LEU A 130 -3.88 0.97 11.96
C LEU A 130 -5.14 0.98 12.84
N LEU A 131 -6.09 1.90 12.59
CA LEU A 131 -7.37 1.96 13.30
C LEU A 131 -8.15 0.66 13.15
N TRP A 132 -8.35 0.20 11.93
CA TRP A 132 -9.21 -0.95 11.66
C TRP A 132 -8.60 -2.27 12.16
N GLN A 133 -7.26 -2.44 12.10
CA GLN A 133 -6.62 -3.61 12.70
C GLN A 133 -6.77 -3.61 14.22
N GLY A 134 -6.62 -2.45 14.87
CA GLY A 134 -6.82 -2.31 16.30
C GLY A 134 -8.27 -2.57 16.71
N ALA A 135 -9.23 -2.04 15.97
CA ALA A 135 -10.65 -2.29 16.18
C ALA A 135 -10.98 -3.79 16.06
N LYS A 136 -10.44 -4.45 15.04
CA LYS A 136 -10.67 -5.89 14.86
C LYS A 136 -10.03 -6.73 15.96
N ALA A 137 -8.84 -6.36 16.42
CA ALA A 137 -8.20 -7.01 17.56
C ALA A 137 -9.04 -6.83 18.84
N PHE A 138 -9.54 -5.62 19.09
CA PHE A 138 -10.43 -5.35 20.24
C PHE A 138 -11.68 -6.25 20.21
N GLU A 139 -12.37 -6.34 19.07
CA GLU A 139 -13.55 -7.19 18.93
C GLU A 139 -13.24 -8.68 19.19
N ILE A 140 -12.10 -9.18 18.66
CA ILE A 140 -11.70 -10.58 18.86
C ILE A 140 -11.39 -10.87 20.34
N TRP A 141 -10.72 -9.95 21.03
CA TRP A 141 -10.30 -10.18 22.41
C TRP A 141 -11.41 -9.97 23.43
N THR A 142 -12.33 -9.04 23.17
CA THR A 142 -13.37 -8.66 24.15
C THR A 142 -14.74 -9.23 23.84
N GLY A 143 -14.98 -9.66 22.59
CA GLY A 143 -16.33 -10.03 22.13
C GLY A 143 -17.29 -8.83 22.00
N GLN A 144 -16.78 -7.59 22.13
CA GLN A 144 -17.60 -6.36 22.07
C GLN A 144 -17.31 -5.59 20.80
N ALA A 145 -18.29 -4.82 20.32
CA ALA A 145 -18.12 -3.92 19.19
C ALA A 145 -17.07 -2.84 19.54
N ALA A 146 -16.13 -2.60 18.61
CA ALA A 146 -15.08 -1.60 18.81
C ALA A 146 -15.68 -0.18 18.78
N PRO A 147 -15.35 0.71 19.72
CA PRO A 147 -15.79 2.10 19.73
C PRO A 147 -14.97 2.93 18.72
N ILE A 148 -15.24 2.75 17.41
CA ILE A 148 -14.44 3.25 16.29
C ILE A 148 -14.16 4.75 16.38
N ASP A 149 -15.15 5.57 16.73
CA ASP A 149 -14.98 7.03 16.76
C ASP A 149 -14.06 7.47 17.93
N VAL A 150 -14.18 6.81 19.08
CA VAL A 150 -13.28 7.05 20.22
C VAL A 150 -11.86 6.64 19.87
N MET A 151 -11.69 5.45 19.29
CA MET A 151 -10.39 4.95 18.85
C MET A 151 -9.76 5.85 17.78
N ARG A 152 -10.55 6.33 16.82
CA ARG A 152 -10.10 7.24 15.76
C ARG A 152 -9.61 8.57 16.33
N THR A 153 -10.38 9.15 17.27
CA THR A 153 -10.03 10.43 17.91
C THR A 153 -8.75 10.28 18.72
N ALA A 154 -8.67 9.26 19.58
CA ALA A 154 -7.50 8.99 20.38
C ALA A 154 -6.25 8.74 19.51
N LEU A 155 -6.39 7.94 18.43
CA LEU A 155 -5.28 7.64 17.53
C LEU A 155 -4.76 8.90 16.83
N LYS A 156 -5.65 9.75 16.30
CA LYS A 156 -5.26 11.01 15.65
C LYS A 156 -4.56 11.95 16.63
N SER A 157 -5.11 12.12 17.82
CA SER A 157 -4.52 12.98 18.84
C SER A 157 -3.13 12.49 19.28
N HIS A 158 -2.93 11.16 19.38
CA HIS A 158 -1.65 10.61 19.79
C HIS A 158 -0.57 10.67 18.71
N ILE A 159 -0.96 10.41 17.43
CA ILE A 159 0.01 10.32 16.33
C ILE A 159 0.38 11.70 15.79
N TYR A 160 -0.54 12.68 15.84
CA TYR A 160 -0.39 13.99 15.18
C TYR A 160 -0.47 15.17 16.17
N SER A 161 -0.30 14.93 17.49
CA SER A 161 -0.36 15.99 18.50
C SER A 161 0.85 16.92 18.53
N ASP A 162 1.90 16.64 17.80
CA ASP A 162 3.14 17.44 17.75
C ASP A 162 3.28 18.28 16.45
N GLU A 163 2.17 18.51 15.71
CA GLU A 163 2.15 19.38 14.52
C GLU A 163 1.43 20.71 14.76
#